data_02d1b666ec4baf29402d935924a30cc5
#
_entry.id   02d1b666ec4baf29402d935924a30cc5
#
_cell.length_a   1.000
_cell.length_b   1.000
_cell.length_c   1.000
_cell.angle_alpha   90.00
_cell.angle_beta   90.00
_cell.angle_gamma   90.00
#
_symmetry.space_group_name_H-M   'P 1'
#
loop_
_entity.id
_entity.type
_entity.pdbx_description
1 polymer ?
#
loop_
_entity_poly.entity_id
_entity_poly.type
_entity_poly.pdbx_seq_one_letter_code
_entity_poly.pdbx_strand_id
1 'polypeptide(L)'
;MLIALLALTLAAPADGSPDAPVDEVPAGDAPVDEVPLDDAAPAPAPAASEPDPWAPAPAAEQVPPSEAAVLAQQNPDLAATLEAPRPGKRGYGKYESPQRFAFEVKLGPYLPDVDRNYSGSGYGPYAKVFGKTDDRGAVTGEPKKVVMPVLHFEWQIINPADIGPIGVGISGGFMRDKANAPFADPPTDPDAPLRSTADEITFSTVPIALQGVFRLELLADRLRVPIVPYAKGGLAYAFWWSRNANRNLSRSSTGEKALGGVWGWQLNVGAMLRLDFLDIGSTRNLDRTTGINHTYIVGESQLSRINNFGKAQSMSLGDSTWFAGLAIEF
;
A
#
# COMPACT_ATOMS: atom_id res chain seq x y z
N MET A 1 0.13 22.66 20.67
CA MET A 1 0.64 21.80 19.61
C MET A 1 -0.30 20.60 19.53
N LEU A 2 -1.22 20.64 18.56
CA LEU A 2 -2.44 19.81 18.51
C LEU A 2 -2.12 18.53 17.72
N ILE A 3 -2.13 17.39 18.38
CA ILE A 3 -2.09 16.06 17.74
C ILE A 3 -3.55 15.76 17.34
N ALA A 4 -3.85 15.91 16.04
CA ALA A 4 -5.13 15.48 15.50
C ALA A 4 -5.13 13.96 15.39
N LEU A 5 -5.81 13.30 16.30
CA LEU A 5 -6.12 11.88 16.26
C LEU A 5 -7.14 11.65 15.16
N LEU A 6 -6.72 11.02 14.05
CA LEU A 6 -7.62 10.60 12.98
C LEU A 6 -8.44 9.41 13.49
N ALA A 7 -9.60 9.68 14.09
CA ALA A 7 -10.58 8.67 14.45
C ALA A 7 -11.34 8.27 13.19
N LEU A 8 -10.99 7.11 12.62
CA LEU A 8 -11.77 6.46 11.57
C LEU A 8 -12.98 5.79 12.24
N THR A 9 -14.10 6.51 12.36
CA THR A 9 -15.39 5.94 12.74
C THR A 9 -15.93 5.11 11.58
N LEU A 10 -15.82 3.80 11.67
CA LEU A 10 -16.55 2.87 10.81
C LEU A 10 -18.03 2.91 11.23
N ALA A 11 -18.86 3.67 10.50
CA ALA A 11 -20.31 3.60 10.63
C ALA A 11 -20.79 2.24 10.13
N ALA A 12 -21.50 1.53 10.98
CA ALA A 12 -22.26 0.32 10.60
C ALA A 12 -23.46 0.76 9.76
N PRO A 13 -23.82 0.03 8.68
CA PRO A 13 -25.08 0.27 7.99
C PRO A 13 -26.25 -0.23 8.86
N ALA A 14 -27.21 0.67 9.05
CA ALA A 14 -28.48 0.36 9.68
C ALA A 14 -29.31 -0.55 8.77
N ASP A 15 -29.86 -1.61 9.35
CA ASP A 15 -30.97 -2.39 8.78
C ASP A 15 -32.20 -1.52 8.57
N GLY A 16 -32.78 -1.60 7.39
CA GLY A 16 -34.02 -0.94 7.05
C GLY A 16 -34.53 -1.39 5.69
N SER A 17 -35.18 -2.54 5.63
CA SER A 17 -36.17 -2.82 4.59
C SER A 17 -37.47 -2.07 4.94
N PRO A 18 -38.34 -1.61 3.99
CA PRO A 18 -39.11 -2.51 3.15
C PRO A 18 -39.40 -2.04 1.72
N ASP A 19 -39.84 -2.99 0.92
CA ASP A 19 -40.59 -2.96 -0.32
C ASP A 19 -41.22 -1.62 -0.74
N ALA A 20 -40.86 -1.18 -1.96
CA ALA A 20 -41.70 -0.31 -2.77
C ALA A 20 -41.64 -0.76 -4.24
N PRO A 21 -42.78 -0.71 -4.95
CA PRO A 21 -42.96 -1.37 -6.24
C PRO A 21 -42.24 -0.65 -7.37
N VAL A 22 -41.83 -1.46 -8.35
CA VAL A 22 -41.20 -1.02 -9.59
C VAL A 22 -42.29 -0.46 -10.50
N ASP A 23 -42.30 0.87 -10.70
CA ASP A 23 -43.10 1.51 -11.75
C ASP A 23 -42.37 1.34 -13.09
N GLU A 24 -43.07 0.67 -14.03
CA GLU A 24 -42.69 0.60 -15.44
C GLU A 24 -42.71 2.01 -16.06
N VAL A 25 -41.55 2.44 -16.57
CA VAL A 25 -41.46 3.64 -17.43
C VAL A 25 -41.66 3.21 -18.88
N PRO A 26 -42.66 3.77 -19.59
CA PRO A 26 -42.90 3.44 -20.98
C PRO A 26 -41.80 4.02 -21.88
N ALA A 27 -41.37 3.22 -22.85
CA ALA A 27 -40.48 3.59 -23.92
C ALA A 27 -41.14 4.73 -24.76
N GLY A 28 -40.56 5.91 -24.67
CA GLY A 28 -40.87 7.03 -25.53
C GLY A 28 -39.91 7.07 -26.72
N ASP A 29 -40.45 6.83 -27.91
CA ASP A 29 -39.80 7.10 -29.21
C ASP A 29 -39.47 8.60 -29.32
N ALA A 30 -38.16 8.90 -29.35
CA ALA A 30 -37.72 10.23 -29.75
C ALA A 30 -37.36 10.21 -31.25
N PRO A 31 -37.81 11.16 -32.04
CA PRO A 31 -37.53 11.23 -33.47
C PRO A 31 -36.04 11.58 -33.70
N VAL A 32 -35.45 10.84 -34.61
CA VAL A 32 -34.08 11.08 -35.11
C VAL A 32 -34.15 12.27 -36.07
N ASP A 33 -33.62 13.41 -35.66
CA ASP A 33 -33.36 14.52 -36.57
C ASP A 33 -32.22 14.16 -37.51
N GLU A 34 -32.55 13.98 -38.80
CA GLU A 34 -31.59 13.88 -39.90
C GLU A 34 -30.84 15.23 -40.05
N VAL A 35 -29.54 15.21 -39.77
CA VAL A 35 -28.62 16.30 -40.09
C VAL A 35 -28.23 16.16 -41.58
N PRO A 36 -28.43 17.16 -42.43
CA PRO A 36 -28.01 17.13 -43.81
C PRO A 36 -26.46 17.12 -43.88
N LEU A 37 -25.90 16.17 -44.58
CA LEU A 37 -24.50 16.17 -44.97
C LEU A 37 -24.33 17.22 -46.12
N ASP A 38 -23.77 18.37 -45.76
CA ASP A 38 -23.23 19.31 -46.74
C ASP A 38 -21.87 18.85 -47.21
N ASP A 39 -21.82 18.17 -48.37
CA ASP A 39 -20.65 17.80 -49.11
C ASP A 39 -20.02 19.04 -49.78
N ALA A 40 -19.28 19.84 -49.05
CA ALA A 40 -18.39 20.85 -49.60
C ALA A 40 -16.92 20.42 -49.34
N ALA A 41 -16.29 19.90 -50.37
CA ALA A 41 -14.86 19.64 -50.38
C ALA A 41 -14.07 20.92 -50.03
N PRO A 42 -13.13 20.88 -49.11
CA PRO A 42 -12.29 22.06 -48.83
C PRO A 42 -11.39 22.38 -50.01
N ALA A 43 -11.37 23.63 -50.40
CA ALA A 43 -10.48 24.17 -51.43
C ALA A 43 -9.01 23.88 -51.05
N PRO A 44 -8.15 23.59 -52.05
CA PRO A 44 -6.75 23.34 -51.76
C PRO A 44 -6.07 24.55 -51.12
N ALA A 45 -5.41 24.32 -50.01
CA ALA A 45 -4.63 25.33 -49.35
C ALA A 45 -3.57 25.93 -50.30
N PRO A 46 -3.34 27.25 -50.26
CA PRO A 46 -2.31 27.89 -51.05
C PRO A 46 -0.95 27.29 -50.71
N ALA A 47 -0.17 26.98 -51.73
CA ALA A 47 1.18 26.46 -51.59
C ALA A 47 2.00 27.36 -50.65
N ALA A 48 2.58 26.75 -49.62
CA ALA A 48 3.46 27.46 -48.71
C ALA A 48 4.63 28.01 -49.53
N SER A 49 4.79 29.32 -49.56
CA SER A 49 5.94 30.01 -50.12
C SER A 49 7.21 29.53 -49.37
N GLU A 50 8.24 29.16 -50.10
CA GLU A 50 9.54 28.82 -49.50
C GLU A 50 10.02 29.95 -48.61
N PRO A 51 10.55 29.68 -47.37
CA PRO A 51 11.02 30.72 -46.50
C PRO A 51 12.21 31.46 -47.12
N ASP A 52 12.12 32.76 -47.17
CA ASP A 52 13.21 33.64 -47.61
C ASP A 52 14.45 33.39 -46.71
N PRO A 53 15.57 32.89 -47.28
CA PRO A 53 16.79 32.59 -46.51
C PRO A 53 17.45 33.85 -45.88
N TRP A 54 16.99 35.04 -46.21
CA TRP A 54 17.49 36.29 -45.67
C TRP A 54 16.49 37.02 -44.73
N ALA A 55 15.34 36.40 -44.45
CA ALA A 55 14.41 36.99 -43.51
C ALA A 55 15.04 37.02 -42.10
N PRO A 56 14.97 38.16 -41.37
CA PRO A 56 15.42 38.18 -39.98
C PRO A 56 14.64 37.15 -39.18
N ALA A 57 15.37 36.42 -38.34
CA ALA A 57 14.76 35.41 -37.46
C ALA A 57 13.56 36.03 -36.72
N PRO A 58 12.39 35.33 -36.68
CA PRO A 58 11.25 35.83 -35.93
C PRO A 58 11.70 36.14 -34.51
N ALA A 59 11.32 37.32 -34.00
CA ALA A 59 11.58 37.68 -32.62
C ALA A 59 11.09 36.54 -31.71
N ALA A 60 12.00 36.04 -30.87
CA ALA A 60 11.70 34.93 -29.98
C ALA A 60 10.37 35.22 -29.24
N GLU A 61 9.37 34.43 -29.52
CA GLU A 61 8.07 34.52 -28.85
C GLU A 61 8.34 34.45 -27.34
N GLN A 62 8.09 35.55 -26.63
CA GLN A 62 8.30 35.61 -25.19
C GLN A 62 7.29 34.67 -24.57
N VAL A 63 7.73 33.46 -24.25
CA VAL A 63 6.94 32.51 -23.43
C VAL A 63 6.57 33.27 -22.14
N PRO A 64 5.29 33.40 -21.81
CA PRO A 64 4.88 34.09 -20.61
C PRO A 64 5.59 33.44 -19.40
N PRO A 65 6.11 34.24 -18.45
CA PRO A 65 6.79 33.68 -17.30
C PRO A 65 5.88 32.70 -16.57
N SER A 66 6.42 31.53 -16.21
CA SER A 66 5.68 30.55 -15.44
C SER A 66 5.15 31.18 -14.14
N GLU A 67 4.01 30.73 -13.65
CA GLU A 67 3.41 31.23 -12.40
C GLU A 67 4.42 31.21 -11.23
N ALA A 68 5.31 30.19 -11.22
CA ALA A 68 6.42 30.09 -10.28
C ALA A 68 7.44 31.23 -10.45
N ALA A 69 7.73 31.70 -11.68
CA ALA A 69 8.64 32.80 -11.92
C ALA A 69 8.03 34.16 -11.48
N VAL A 70 6.71 34.31 -11.61
CA VAL A 70 5.98 35.48 -11.12
C VAL A 70 5.98 35.52 -9.59
N LEU A 71 5.72 34.39 -8.95
CA LEU A 71 5.78 34.24 -7.48
C LEU A 71 7.18 34.46 -6.93
N ALA A 72 8.21 34.00 -7.62
CA ALA A 72 9.62 34.23 -7.25
C ALA A 72 10.00 35.72 -7.36
N GLN A 73 9.48 36.45 -8.35
CA GLN A 73 9.69 37.90 -8.45
C GLN A 73 8.97 38.68 -7.33
N GLN A 74 7.83 38.21 -6.89
CA GLN A 74 7.04 38.84 -5.81
C GLN A 74 7.62 38.53 -4.41
N ASN A 75 8.40 37.47 -4.27
CA ASN A 75 8.96 37.06 -2.99
C ASN A 75 10.39 36.55 -3.17
N PRO A 76 11.40 37.47 -3.17
CA PRO A 76 12.80 37.11 -3.42
C PRO A 76 13.38 36.15 -2.39
N ASP A 77 12.88 36.14 -1.15
CA ASP A 77 13.31 35.18 -0.13
C ASP A 77 12.84 33.74 -0.44
N LEU A 78 11.66 33.60 -1.06
CA LEU A 78 11.16 32.31 -1.52
C LEU A 78 11.98 31.80 -2.71
N ALA A 79 12.33 32.67 -3.66
CA ALA A 79 13.18 32.33 -4.79
C ALA A 79 14.57 31.86 -4.33
N ALA A 80 15.19 32.58 -3.38
CA ALA A 80 16.48 32.22 -2.81
C ALA A 80 16.43 30.87 -2.07
N THR A 81 15.30 30.55 -1.43
CA THR A 81 15.09 29.27 -0.75
C THR A 81 14.91 28.10 -1.73
N LEU A 82 14.24 28.34 -2.86
CA LEU A 82 14.01 27.33 -3.91
C LEU A 82 15.24 27.08 -4.79
N GLU A 83 16.08 28.10 -5.00
CA GLU A 83 17.26 28.01 -5.87
C GLU A 83 18.56 27.70 -5.11
N ALA A 84 18.57 27.81 -3.79
CA ALA A 84 19.77 27.57 -3.00
C ALA A 84 20.22 26.10 -3.09
N PRO A 85 21.47 25.83 -3.53
CA PRO A 85 21.98 24.45 -3.59
C PRO A 85 22.04 23.84 -2.20
N ARG A 86 21.53 22.63 -2.05
CA ARG A 86 21.62 21.92 -0.77
C ARG A 86 23.07 21.54 -0.46
N PRO A 87 23.61 21.89 0.72
CA PRO A 87 24.96 21.52 1.10
C PRO A 87 25.07 19.99 1.20
N GLY A 88 26.16 19.43 0.65
CA GLY A 88 26.47 17.99 0.72
C GLY A 88 25.98 17.15 -0.46
N LYS A 89 24.94 17.56 -1.18
CA LYS A 89 24.46 16.84 -2.38
C LYS A 89 25.19 17.29 -3.66
N ARG A 90 25.38 16.36 -4.60
CA ARG A 90 26.06 16.62 -5.90
C ARG A 90 25.06 16.47 -7.06
N GLY A 91 25.34 17.16 -8.17
CA GLY A 91 24.50 17.08 -9.37
C GLY A 91 23.11 17.68 -9.17
N TYR A 92 22.07 17.00 -9.69
CA TYR A 92 20.67 17.43 -9.57
C TYR A 92 20.18 17.45 -8.12
N GLY A 93 20.66 16.54 -7.28
CA GLY A 93 20.28 16.48 -5.86
C GLY A 93 20.46 17.78 -5.05
N LYS A 94 21.19 18.77 -5.60
CA LYS A 94 21.28 20.11 -5.00
C LYS A 94 19.98 20.93 -5.14
N TYR A 95 19.16 20.63 -6.15
CA TYR A 95 17.98 21.39 -6.56
C TYR A 95 16.67 20.63 -6.38
N GLU A 96 16.73 19.43 -5.80
CA GLU A 96 15.54 18.64 -5.47
C GLU A 96 14.66 19.39 -4.46
N SER A 97 13.34 19.24 -4.60
CA SER A 97 12.39 19.78 -3.62
C SER A 97 12.59 19.17 -2.22
N PRO A 98 12.19 19.86 -1.13
CA PRO A 98 12.33 19.32 0.23
C PRO A 98 11.49 18.07 0.42
N GLN A 99 12.13 16.93 0.55
CA GLN A 99 11.50 15.66 0.90
C GLN A 99 11.04 15.68 2.35
N ARG A 100 9.80 15.26 2.58
CA ARG A 100 9.27 15.11 3.95
C ARG A 100 8.45 13.87 4.15
N PHE A 101 8.00 13.24 3.08
CA PHE A 101 7.10 12.10 3.15
C PHE A 101 7.57 11.00 2.22
N ALA A 102 7.26 9.76 2.61
CA ALA A 102 7.40 8.61 1.73
C ALA A 102 6.18 7.71 1.85
N PHE A 103 5.81 7.10 0.74
CA PHE A 103 4.71 6.16 0.66
C PHE A 103 5.18 4.87 -0.01
N GLU A 104 4.82 3.72 0.58
CA GLU A 104 5.21 2.41 0.07
C GLU A 104 4.00 1.50 -0.08
N VAL A 105 3.99 0.75 -1.18
CA VAL A 105 3.03 -0.34 -1.42
C VAL A 105 3.83 -1.62 -1.58
N LYS A 106 3.57 -2.61 -0.75
CA LYS A 106 4.33 -3.86 -0.70
C LYS A 106 3.41 -5.07 -0.68
N LEU A 107 3.90 -6.17 -1.22
CA LEU A 107 3.25 -7.48 -1.18
C LEU A 107 4.25 -8.50 -0.61
N GLY A 108 3.77 -9.40 0.18
CA GLY A 108 4.61 -10.48 0.71
C GLY A 108 3.80 -11.65 1.27
N PRO A 109 4.41 -12.81 1.42
CA PRO A 109 3.79 -13.97 2.02
C PRO A 109 3.67 -13.77 3.54
N TYR A 110 2.50 -13.99 4.10
CA TYR A 110 2.23 -13.85 5.53
C TYR A 110 1.48 -15.07 6.05
N LEU A 111 1.88 -15.53 7.23
CA LEU A 111 1.21 -16.58 7.96
C LEU A 111 1.21 -16.21 9.46
N PRO A 112 0.05 -15.93 10.07
CA PRO A 112 -0.01 -15.61 11.49
C PRO A 112 0.40 -16.82 12.32
N ASP A 113 1.32 -16.63 13.26
CA ASP A 113 1.90 -17.65 14.13
C ASP A 113 0.94 -18.01 15.29
N VAL A 114 -0.32 -18.30 14.94
CA VAL A 114 -1.42 -18.55 15.90
C VAL A 114 -1.11 -19.76 16.77
N ASP A 115 -0.53 -20.78 16.17
CA ASP A 115 -0.26 -22.07 16.82
C ASP A 115 1.06 -22.09 17.62
N ARG A 116 1.76 -20.94 17.70
CA ARG A 116 3.07 -20.84 18.36
C ARG A 116 3.14 -21.41 19.77
N ASN A 117 2.10 -21.19 20.54
CA ASN A 117 2.03 -21.62 21.95
C ASN A 117 1.27 -22.93 22.13
N TYR A 118 0.93 -23.60 21.03
CA TYR A 118 0.25 -24.89 21.11
C TYR A 118 1.24 -25.99 21.52
N SER A 119 0.97 -26.63 22.64
CA SER A 119 1.80 -27.70 23.21
C SER A 119 1.12 -29.09 23.18
N GLY A 120 -0.07 -29.18 22.55
CA GLY A 120 -0.78 -30.44 22.42
C GLY A 120 -0.19 -31.35 21.34
N SER A 121 -0.71 -32.59 21.25
CA SER A 121 -0.33 -33.52 20.20
C SER A 121 -0.94 -33.15 18.85
N GLY A 122 -0.18 -33.29 17.76
CA GLY A 122 -0.62 -33.02 16.40
C GLY A 122 -0.66 -31.52 16.05
N TYR A 123 -1.48 -31.18 15.06
CA TYR A 123 -1.59 -29.81 14.56
C TYR A 123 -2.32 -28.88 15.53
N GLY A 124 -1.90 -27.63 15.60
CA GLY A 124 -2.53 -26.59 16.40
C GLY A 124 -3.91 -26.15 15.89
N PRO A 125 -4.65 -25.35 16.66
CA PRO A 125 -6.02 -24.92 16.32
C PRO A 125 -6.14 -24.26 14.94
N TYR A 126 -5.18 -23.42 14.56
CA TYR A 126 -5.18 -22.75 13.27
C TYR A 126 -4.87 -23.73 12.13
N ALA A 127 -3.86 -24.57 12.28
CA ALA A 127 -3.51 -25.58 11.31
C ALA A 127 -4.61 -26.65 11.15
N LYS A 128 -5.37 -26.97 12.19
CA LYS A 128 -6.54 -27.87 12.09
C LYS A 128 -7.62 -27.33 11.16
N VAL A 129 -7.75 -26.01 11.03
CA VAL A 129 -8.73 -25.37 10.16
C VAL A 129 -8.13 -25.03 8.80
N PHE A 130 -6.99 -24.34 8.75
CA PHE A 130 -6.39 -23.76 7.56
C PHE A 130 -5.19 -24.56 7.01
N GLY A 131 -4.81 -25.67 7.64
CA GLY A 131 -3.72 -26.54 7.20
C GLY A 131 -3.99 -27.19 5.85
N LYS A 132 -2.94 -27.71 5.24
CA LYS A 132 -3.05 -28.53 4.03
C LYS A 132 -3.89 -29.78 4.34
N THR A 133 -4.74 -30.17 3.40
CA THR A 133 -5.60 -31.34 3.54
C THR A 133 -5.38 -32.32 2.40
N ASP A 134 -5.70 -33.59 2.66
CA ASP A 134 -5.86 -34.63 1.64
C ASP A 134 -7.25 -34.49 0.93
N ASP A 135 -7.55 -35.40 0.03
CA ASP A 135 -8.80 -35.43 -0.75
C ASP A 135 -10.05 -35.59 0.14
N ARG A 136 -9.91 -36.15 1.33
CA ARG A 136 -10.98 -36.30 2.30
C ARG A 136 -11.17 -35.11 3.24
N GLY A 137 -10.19 -34.19 3.23
CA GLY A 137 -10.16 -33.04 4.12
C GLY A 137 -9.45 -33.28 5.46
N ALA A 138 -8.73 -34.40 5.64
CA ALA A 138 -7.86 -34.59 6.79
C ALA A 138 -6.61 -33.70 6.68
N VAL A 139 -6.21 -33.11 7.80
CA VAL A 139 -5.04 -32.23 7.83
C VAL A 139 -3.76 -33.05 7.70
N THR A 140 -2.98 -32.73 6.68
CA THR A 140 -1.71 -33.39 6.34
C THR A 140 -0.48 -32.50 6.48
N GLY A 141 -0.67 -31.20 6.72
CA GLY A 141 0.44 -30.27 6.84
C GLY A 141 0.05 -28.88 7.33
N GLU A 142 1.06 -28.07 7.56
CA GLU A 142 0.94 -26.69 8.01
C GLU A 142 0.18 -25.82 6.98
N PRO A 143 -0.44 -24.71 7.44
CA PRO A 143 -1.11 -23.75 6.56
C PRO A 143 -0.14 -23.14 5.55
N LYS A 144 -0.67 -22.69 4.41
CA LYS A 144 0.10 -21.97 3.41
C LYS A 144 0.16 -20.48 3.78
N LYS A 145 1.29 -19.86 3.47
CA LYS A 145 1.38 -18.39 3.53
C LYS A 145 0.44 -17.77 2.51
N VAL A 146 -0.28 -16.74 2.92
CA VAL A 146 -1.22 -15.96 2.08
C VAL A 146 -0.53 -14.66 1.68
N VAL A 147 -0.74 -14.19 0.46
CA VAL A 147 -0.21 -12.89 0.02
C VAL A 147 -0.93 -11.77 0.76
N MET A 148 -0.17 -10.95 1.48
CA MET A 148 -0.65 -9.80 2.23
C MET A 148 -0.16 -8.50 1.57
N PRO A 149 -1.06 -7.61 1.12
CA PRO A 149 -0.71 -6.25 0.79
C PRO A 149 -0.43 -5.45 2.07
N VAL A 150 0.60 -4.60 2.00
CA VAL A 150 1.00 -3.69 3.08
C VAL A 150 1.18 -2.31 2.50
N LEU A 151 0.57 -1.31 3.11
CA LEU A 151 0.79 0.10 2.86
C LEU A 151 1.64 0.67 4.00
N HIS A 152 2.56 1.55 3.66
CA HIS A 152 3.37 2.26 4.64
C HIS A 152 3.46 3.73 4.25
N PHE A 153 3.21 4.61 5.22
CA PHE A 153 3.38 6.05 5.10
C PHE A 153 4.38 6.52 6.14
N GLU A 154 5.34 7.34 5.73
CA GLU A 154 6.42 7.85 6.57
C GLU A 154 6.47 9.37 6.50
N TRP A 155 6.67 9.98 7.65
CA TRP A 155 7.02 11.37 7.80
C TRP A 155 8.48 11.49 8.24
N GLN A 156 9.30 12.08 7.39
CA GLN A 156 10.72 12.33 7.62
C GLN A 156 10.86 13.60 8.48
N ILE A 157 11.28 13.43 9.73
CA ILE A 157 11.38 14.52 10.70
C ILE A 157 12.73 15.22 10.59
N ILE A 158 13.80 14.44 10.45
CA ILE A 158 15.18 14.90 10.40
C ILE A 158 15.85 14.29 9.18
N ASN A 159 16.48 15.10 8.36
CA ASN A 159 17.26 14.64 7.21
C ASN A 159 18.69 15.18 7.32
N PRO A 160 19.58 14.52 8.08
CA PRO A 160 21.00 14.87 8.14
C PRO A 160 21.64 14.69 6.76
N ALA A 161 22.22 15.76 6.22
CA ALA A 161 22.72 15.84 4.85
C ALA A 161 23.72 14.74 4.44
N ASP A 162 24.31 14.04 5.41
CA ASP A 162 25.39 13.07 5.17
C ASP A 162 25.00 11.62 5.46
N ILE A 163 23.83 11.39 6.03
CA ILE A 163 23.44 10.06 6.51
C ILE A 163 22.17 9.60 5.80
N GLY A 164 21.13 10.42 5.83
CA GLY A 164 19.80 10.12 5.29
C GLY A 164 18.68 10.39 6.29
N PRO A 165 17.40 10.27 5.89
CA PRO A 165 16.28 10.66 6.71
C PRO A 165 16.05 9.75 7.92
N ILE A 166 15.62 10.39 9.00
CA ILE A 166 15.08 9.74 10.20
C ILE A 166 13.65 10.21 10.33
N GLY A 167 12.73 9.27 10.47
CA GLY A 167 11.30 9.57 10.48
C GLY A 167 10.48 8.66 11.38
N VAL A 168 9.19 8.90 11.32
CA VAL A 168 8.17 8.07 11.96
C VAL A 168 7.18 7.66 10.88
N GLY A 169 6.83 6.38 10.85
CA GLY A 169 5.89 5.85 9.88
C GLY A 169 4.81 4.98 10.49
N ILE A 170 3.72 4.87 9.76
CA ILE A 170 2.64 3.94 10.06
C ILE A 170 2.52 2.94 8.90
N SER A 171 2.46 1.66 9.24
CA SER A 171 2.18 0.61 8.27
C SER A 171 0.90 -0.12 8.60
N GLY A 172 0.19 -0.60 7.57
CA GLY A 172 -1.00 -1.41 7.73
C GLY A 172 -1.09 -2.47 6.64
N GLY A 173 -1.46 -3.69 7.03
CA GLY A 173 -1.67 -4.80 6.11
C GLY A 173 -3.06 -5.39 6.25
N PHE A 174 -3.47 -6.20 5.28
CA PHE A 174 -4.69 -6.99 5.34
C PHE A 174 -4.43 -8.41 4.85
N MET A 175 -4.79 -9.39 5.68
CA MET A 175 -4.75 -10.78 5.31
C MET A 175 -6.10 -11.44 5.55
N ARG A 176 -6.47 -12.34 4.64
CA ARG A 176 -7.62 -13.21 4.77
C ARG A 176 -7.27 -14.62 4.34
N ASP A 177 -7.50 -15.56 5.20
CA ASP A 177 -7.39 -16.98 4.92
C ASP A 177 -8.78 -17.63 4.93
N LYS A 178 -8.97 -18.69 4.13
CA LYS A 178 -10.23 -19.37 3.92
C LYS A 178 -10.01 -20.88 3.91
N ALA A 179 -10.92 -21.59 4.53
CA ALA A 179 -10.93 -23.05 4.53
C ALA A 179 -12.36 -23.60 4.63
N ASN A 180 -12.55 -24.76 4.06
CA ASN A 180 -13.79 -25.53 4.28
C ASN A 180 -13.92 -25.93 5.75
N ALA A 181 -15.12 -25.74 6.30
CA ALA A 181 -15.38 -26.01 7.70
C ALA A 181 -15.23 -27.52 8.01
N PRO A 182 -14.41 -27.90 9.02
CA PRO A 182 -14.41 -29.26 9.51
C PRO A 182 -15.74 -29.58 10.18
N PHE A 183 -16.23 -30.82 10.03
CA PHE A 183 -17.41 -31.27 10.76
C PHE A 183 -17.11 -31.40 12.25
N ALA A 184 -18.08 -31.00 13.10
CA ALA A 184 -17.96 -31.11 14.55
C ALA A 184 -17.88 -32.56 14.98
N ASP A 185 -18.73 -33.40 14.36
CA ASP A 185 -18.77 -34.86 14.55
C ASP A 185 -18.26 -35.50 13.25
N PRO A 186 -17.07 -36.10 13.28
CA PRO A 186 -16.51 -36.76 12.10
C PRO A 186 -17.45 -37.91 11.68
N PRO A 187 -17.69 -38.11 10.37
CA PRO A 187 -18.52 -39.20 9.88
C PRO A 187 -17.89 -40.55 10.24
N THR A 188 -18.76 -41.54 10.54
CA THR A 188 -18.35 -42.90 10.89
C THR A 188 -17.83 -43.68 9.67
N ASP A 189 -18.30 -43.29 8.47
CA ASP A 189 -17.82 -43.84 7.20
C ASP A 189 -16.37 -43.46 6.92
N PRO A 190 -15.43 -44.42 6.77
CA PRO A 190 -14.04 -44.13 6.52
C PRO A 190 -13.78 -43.42 5.19
N ASP A 191 -14.69 -43.46 4.22
CA ASP A 191 -14.57 -42.82 2.92
C ASP A 191 -15.28 -41.47 2.83
N ALA A 192 -16.05 -41.07 3.83
CA ALA A 192 -16.78 -39.81 3.82
C ALA A 192 -15.86 -38.60 3.99
N PRO A 193 -16.20 -37.45 3.39
CA PRO A 193 -15.43 -36.21 3.57
C PRO A 193 -15.49 -35.73 5.02
N LEU A 194 -14.36 -35.22 5.53
CA LEU A 194 -14.22 -34.70 6.90
C LEU A 194 -14.51 -33.19 7.00
N ARG A 195 -14.77 -32.55 5.87
CA ARG A 195 -15.08 -31.12 5.78
C ARG A 195 -16.30 -30.88 4.91
N SER A 196 -17.03 -29.83 5.24
CA SER A 196 -18.16 -29.37 4.42
C SER A 196 -17.63 -28.85 3.06
N THR A 197 -18.31 -29.17 1.98
CA THR A 197 -18.01 -28.60 0.64
C THR A 197 -18.73 -27.26 0.42
N ALA A 198 -19.72 -26.94 1.24
CA ALA A 198 -20.55 -25.75 1.11
C ALA A 198 -20.21 -24.66 2.15
N ASP A 199 -19.71 -25.06 3.32
CA ASP A 199 -19.48 -24.16 4.44
C ASP A 199 -18.01 -23.73 4.49
N GLU A 200 -17.75 -22.43 4.37
CA GLU A 200 -16.43 -21.84 4.40
C GLU A 200 -16.20 -21.06 5.70
N ILE A 201 -15.10 -21.30 6.38
CA ILE A 201 -14.63 -20.50 7.51
C ILE A 201 -13.59 -19.52 6.98
N THR A 202 -13.67 -18.29 7.45
CA THR A 202 -12.72 -17.22 7.08
C THR A 202 -12.05 -16.68 8.32
N PHE A 203 -10.72 -16.59 8.29
CA PHE A 203 -9.93 -15.86 9.27
C PHE A 203 -9.36 -14.60 8.60
N SER A 204 -9.49 -13.45 9.27
CA SER A 204 -8.95 -12.19 8.76
C SER A 204 -8.16 -11.48 9.84
N THR A 205 -7.07 -10.80 9.46
CA THR A 205 -6.29 -9.96 10.36
C THR A 205 -5.81 -8.69 9.66
N VAL A 206 -5.75 -7.61 10.44
CA VAL A 206 -5.25 -6.28 10.06
C VAL A 206 -4.13 -5.91 11.02
N PRO A 207 -2.88 -6.26 10.73
CA PRO A 207 -1.75 -5.74 11.48
C PRO A 207 -1.50 -4.28 11.13
N ILE A 208 -1.30 -3.45 12.15
CA ILE A 208 -0.92 -2.03 12.05
C ILE A 208 0.32 -1.84 12.91
N ALA A 209 1.31 -1.08 12.42
CA ALA A 209 2.50 -0.76 13.21
C ALA A 209 2.86 0.73 13.13
N LEU A 210 3.21 1.31 14.27
CA LEU A 210 3.82 2.62 14.39
C LEU A 210 5.31 2.43 14.60
N GLN A 211 6.15 2.95 13.69
CA GLN A 211 7.56 2.63 13.61
C GLN A 211 8.43 3.87 13.50
N GLY A 212 9.57 3.88 14.19
CA GLY A 212 10.70 4.72 13.83
C GLY A 212 11.36 4.16 12.57
N VAL A 213 11.76 5.05 11.65
CA VAL A 213 12.39 4.70 10.37
C VAL A 213 13.74 5.38 10.30
N PHE A 214 14.74 4.62 9.85
CA PHE A 214 16.07 5.11 9.53
C PHE A 214 16.49 4.60 8.16
N ARG A 215 16.91 5.52 7.27
CA ARG A 215 17.43 5.21 5.94
C ARG A 215 18.86 5.69 5.81
N LEU A 216 19.67 4.93 5.09
CA LEU A 216 21.07 5.25 4.85
C LEU A 216 21.28 5.64 3.38
N GLU A 217 21.12 6.92 3.05
CA GLU A 217 21.26 7.44 1.68
C GLU A 217 22.72 7.72 1.27
N LEU A 218 23.65 7.67 2.21
CA LEU A 218 25.08 7.92 1.98
C LEU A 218 25.64 7.11 0.79
N LEU A 219 25.18 5.87 0.60
CA LEU A 219 25.62 5.02 -0.52
C LEU A 219 25.15 5.59 -1.86
N ALA A 220 23.91 6.05 -1.94
CA ALA A 220 23.34 6.60 -3.16
C ALA A 220 23.92 7.99 -3.48
N ASP A 221 24.03 8.85 -2.49
CA ASP A 221 24.43 10.25 -2.69
C ASP A 221 25.94 10.43 -2.86
N ARG A 222 26.76 9.69 -2.08
CA ARG A 222 28.24 9.83 -2.13
C ARG A 222 28.93 8.81 -3.01
N LEU A 223 28.52 7.54 -2.94
CA LEU A 223 29.17 6.46 -3.66
C LEU A 223 28.53 6.16 -5.01
N ARG A 224 27.38 6.78 -5.35
CA ARG A 224 26.60 6.54 -6.58
C ARG A 224 26.12 5.09 -6.72
N VAL A 225 25.99 4.38 -5.62
CA VAL A 225 25.40 3.06 -5.59
C VAL A 225 23.89 3.25 -5.34
N PRO A 226 23.00 2.95 -6.28
CA PRO A 226 21.57 3.28 -6.18
C PRO A 226 20.81 2.41 -5.16
N ILE A 227 21.47 2.04 -4.08
CA ILE A 227 20.94 1.20 -3.01
C ILE A 227 20.89 2.01 -1.72
N VAL A 228 19.72 2.05 -1.10
CA VAL A 228 19.44 2.73 0.17
C VAL A 228 19.04 1.68 1.20
N PRO A 229 19.96 1.19 2.04
CA PRO A 229 19.62 0.33 3.18
C PRO A 229 18.75 1.09 4.18
N TYR A 230 17.84 0.39 4.83
CA TYR A 230 17.00 0.98 5.85
C TYR A 230 16.60 -0.03 6.94
N ALA A 231 16.21 0.52 8.09
CA ALA A 231 15.62 -0.23 9.20
C ALA A 231 14.40 0.51 9.75
N LYS A 232 13.37 -0.24 10.12
CA LYS A 232 12.16 0.28 10.76
C LYS A 232 11.87 -0.57 11.99
N GLY A 233 11.43 0.05 13.08
CA GLY A 233 11.09 -0.70 14.28
C GLY A 233 10.11 0.06 15.16
N GLY A 234 9.20 -0.66 15.80
CA GLY A 234 8.21 -0.03 16.64
C GLY A 234 7.13 -0.94 17.21
N LEU A 235 6.07 -0.31 17.69
CA LEU A 235 4.92 -0.99 18.27
C LEU A 235 3.97 -1.46 17.17
N ALA A 236 3.44 -2.66 17.35
CA ALA A 236 2.46 -3.25 16.45
C ALA A 236 1.19 -3.65 17.20
N TYR A 237 0.07 -3.56 16.51
CA TYR A 237 -1.23 -4.01 16.98
C TYR A 237 -1.94 -4.73 15.84
N ALA A 238 -2.52 -5.90 16.08
CA ALA A 238 -3.27 -6.62 15.08
C ALA A 238 -4.71 -6.85 15.53
N PHE A 239 -5.66 -6.38 14.73
CA PHE A 239 -7.05 -6.78 14.81
C PHE A 239 -7.24 -8.09 14.09
N TRP A 240 -8.09 -8.96 14.64
CA TRP A 240 -8.45 -10.21 13.99
C TRP A 240 -9.91 -10.56 14.22
N TRP A 241 -10.47 -11.29 13.28
CA TRP A 241 -11.82 -11.87 13.41
C TRP A 241 -11.94 -13.13 12.57
N SER A 242 -12.81 -14.05 13.03
CA SER A 242 -13.20 -15.24 12.28
C SER A 242 -14.69 -15.20 11.94
N ARG A 243 -15.04 -15.64 10.74
CA ARG A 243 -16.43 -15.74 10.28
C ARG A 243 -16.75 -17.17 9.86
N ASN A 244 -17.99 -17.57 10.15
CA ASN A 244 -18.54 -18.85 9.72
C ASN A 244 -19.11 -18.76 8.28
N ALA A 245 -19.68 -19.87 7.79
CA ALA A 245 -20.29 -19.99 6.46
C ALA A 245 -21.34 -18.91 6.15
N ASN A 246 -22.14 -18.54 7.14
CA ASN A 246 -23.19 -17.51 7.00
C ASN A 246 -22.62 -16.07 7.08
N ARG A 247 -21.31 -15.90 6.98
CA ARG A 247 -20.57 -14.61 7.10
C ARG A 247 -20.75 -13.90 8.46
N ASN A 248 -21.39 -14.54 9.42
CA ASN A 248 -21.49 -14.05 10.79
C ASN A 248 -20.17 -14.29 11.53
N LEU A 249 -19.89 -13.47 12.57
CA LEU A 249 -18.77 -13.73 13.46
C LEU A 249 -18.93 -15.10 14.10
N SER A 250 -17.89 -15.93 14.00
CA SER A 250 -17.84 -17.22 14.68
C SER A 250 -18.00 -17.01 16.18
N ARG A 251 -18.59 -17.99 16.86
CA ARG A 251 -18.75 -17.97 18.31
C ARG A 251 -18.11 -19.21 18.92
N SER A 252 -17.56 -19.05 20.11
CA SER A 252 -17.09 -20.18 20.91
C SER A 252 -18.27 -20.96 21.47
N SER A 253 -18.04 -22.14 22.02
CA SER A 253 -19.03 -22.91 22.77
C SER A 253 -19.64 -22.16 23.94
N THR A 254 -18.91 -21.17 24.48
CA THR A 254 -19.36 -20.25 25.55
C THR A 254 -20.15 -19.04 25.04
N GLY A 255 -20.34 -18.91 23.72
CA GLY A 255 -21.08 -17.82 23.09
C GLY A 255 -20.24 -16.56 22.78
N GLU A 256 -18.96 -16.53 23.14
CA GLU A 256 -18.06 -15.41 22.86
C GLU A 256 -17.78 -15.27 21.36
N LYS A 257 -17.76 -14.04 20.86
CA LYS A 257 -17.47 -13.73 19.47
C LYS A 257 -15.97 -13.90 19.16
N ALA A 258 -15.66 -14.54 18.06
CA ALA A 258 -14.30 -14.72 17.59
C ALA A 258 -13.77 -13.45 16.92
N LEU A 259 -13.46 -12.45 17.71
CA LEU A 259 -12.80 -11.19 17.32
C LEU A 259 -11.93 -10.69 18.47
N GLY A 260 -10.88 -9.96 18.13
CA GLY A 260 -10.03 -9.39 19.17
C GLY A 260 -8.89 -8.55 18.61
N GLY A 261 -8.03 -8.11 19.52
CA GLY A 261 -6.84 -7.36 19.20
C GLY A 261 -5.66 -7.76 20.07
N VAL A 262 -4.47 -7.71 19.48
CA VAL A 262 -3.23 -8.18 20.11
C VAL A 262 -2.13 -7.15 19.90
N TRP A 263 -1.45 -6.77 20.96
CA TRP A 263 -0.29 -5.88 20.93
C TRP A 263 1.01 -6.63 20.71
N GLY A 264 2.00 -5.93 20.19
CA GLY A 264 3.34 -6.47 20.04
C GLY A 264 4.32 -5.45 19.49
N TRP A 265 5.36 -5.95 18.83
CA TRP A 265 6.37 -5.15 18.17
C TRP A 265 6.69 -5.73 16.78
N GLN A 266 7.25 -4.87 15.94
CA GLN A 266 7.67 -5.22 14.58
C GLN A 266 9.00 -4.55 14.27
N LEU A 267 9.87 -5.31 13.60
CA LEU A 267 11.16 -4.87 13.08
C LEU A 267 11.23 -5.23 11.59
N ASN A 268 11.64 -4.27 10.76
CA ASN A 268 11.86 -4.46 9.35
C ASN A 268 13.29 -4.01 9.01
N VAL A 269 13.99 -4.80 8.21
CA VAL A 269 15.31 -4.47 7.66
C VAL A 269 15.27 -4.75 6.17
N GLY A 270 15.70 -3.80 5.37
CA GLY A 270 15.62 -3.93 3.92
C GLY A 270 16.54 -2.98 3.18
N ALA A 271 16.35 -2.97 1.86
CA ALA A 271 17.00 -2.05 0.97
C ALA A 271 16.03 -1.56 -0.10
N MET A 272 16.22 -0.31 -0.53
CA MET A 272 15.53 0.32 -1.65
C MET A 272 16.51 0.49 -2.79
N LEU A 273 16.10 0.12 -3.99
CA LEU A 273 16.81 0.42 -5.22
C LEU A 273 16.23 1.69 -5.81
N ARG A 274 17.01 2.79 -5.82
CA ARG A 274 16.61 4.07 -6.40
C ARG A 274 16.57 3.93 -7.93
N LEU A 275 15.47 4.35 -8.54
CA LEU A 275 15.25 4.20 -10.00
C LEU A 275 15.64 5.44 -10.82
N ASP A 276 15.99 6.54 -10.20
CA ASP A 276 16.28 7.84 -10.84
C ASP A 276 17.43 7.77 -11.87
N PHE A 277 18.31 6.77 -11.74
CA PHE A 277 19.41 6.58 -12.67
C PHE A 277 18.96 6.06 -14.06
N LEU A 278 17.76 5.49 -14.16
CA LEU A 278 17.23 4.96 -15.41
C LEU A 278 16.86 6.08 -16.39
N ASP A 279 16.26 7.16 -15.89
CA ASP A 279 15.90 8.33 -16.69
C ASP A 279 15.88 9.60 -15.83
N ILE A 280 16.99 10.32 -15.87
CA ILE A 280 17.18 11.58 -15.13
C ILE A 280 16.22 12.67 -15.64
N GLY A 281 15.85 12.64 -16.93
CA GLY A 281 14.93 13.63 -17.51
C GLY A 281 13.52 13.48 -16.97
N SER A 282 13.01 12.26 -16.95
CA SER A 282 11.69 11.94 -16.40
C SER A 282 11.62 12.21 -14.89
N THR A 283 12.66 11.89 -14.13
CA THR A 283 12.74 12.17 -12.69
C THR A 283 12.63 13.67 -12.41
N ARG A 284 13.35 14.52 -13.14
CA ARG A 284 13.26 15.98 -13.00
C ARG A 284 11.89 16.53 -13.33
N ASN A 285 11.25 15.98 -14.37
CA ASN A 285 9.92 16.42 -14.75
C ASN A 285 8.89 15.98 -13.69
N LEU A 286 9.03 14.78 -13.13
CA LEU A 286 8.18 14.25 -12.08
C LEU A 286 8.28 15.13 -10.80
N ASP A 287 9.49 15.43 -10.34
CA ASP A 287 9.72 16.34 -9.21
C ASP A 287 9.05 17.72 -9.45
N ARG A 288 9.25 18.33 -10.61
CA ARG A 288 8.69 19.65 -10.93
C ARG A 288 7.16 19.67 -11.06
N THR A 289 6.54 18.59 -11.52
CA THR A 289 5.09 18.54 -11.81
C THR A 289 4.28 17.94 -10.66
N THR A 290 4.84 17.02 -9.90
CA THR A 290 4.13 16.26 -8.86
C THR A 290 4.78 16.35 -7.48
N GLY A 291 6.01 16.87 -7.39
CA GLY A 291 6.79 16.88 -6.15
C GLY A 291 7.36 15.50 -5.76
N ILE A 292 7.28 14.51 -6.65
CA ILE A 292 7.89 13.19 -6.41
C ILE A 292 9.37 13.27 -6.76
N ASN A 293 10.22 13.16 -5.74
CA ASN A 293 11.65 13.30 -5.89
C ASN A 293 12.34 12.01 -6.30
N HIS A 294 11.95 10.91 -5.65
CA HIS A 294 12.55 9.60 -5.87
C HIS A 294 11.50 8.50 -5.95
N THR A 295 11.81 7.52 -6.79
CA THR A 295 11.03 6.27 -6.89
C THR A 295 11.96 5.10 -6.63
N TYR A 296 11.45 4.10 -5.89
CA TYR A 296 12.25 2.95 -5.48
C TYR A 296 11.53 1.63 -5.72
N ILE A 297 12.32 0.59 -5.99
CA ILE A 297 11.93 -0.79 -5.74
C ILE A 297 12.38 -1.14 -4.33
N VAL A 298 11.50 -1.73 -3.54
CA VAL A 298 11.71 -2.03 -2.13
C VAL A 298 11.74 -3.53 -1.92
N GLY A 299 12.72 -3.99 -1.14
CA GLY A 299 12.77 -5.35 -0.61
C GLY A 299 13.10 -5.32 0.88
N GLU A 300 12.29 -5.98 1.71
CA GLU A 300 12.49 -6.00 3.15
C GLU A 300 12.20 -7.37 3.77
N SER A 301 12.92 -7.68 4.83
CA SER A 301 12.63 -8.77 5.76
C SER A 301 11.94 -8.19 6.99
N GLN A 302 10.82 -8.79 7.37
CA GLN A 302 10.02 -8.39 8.53
C GLN A 302 10.07 -9.47 9.60
N LEU A 303 10.31 -9.06 10.83
CA LEU A 303 10.12 -9.86 12.02
C LEU A 303 9.08 -9.19 12.91
N SER A 304 7.95 -9.82 13.10
CA SER A 304 6.90 -9.32 14.01
C SER A 304 6.61 -10.32 15.13
N ARG A 305 6.36 -9.79 16.32
CA ARG A 305 5.96 -10.54 17.52
C ARG A 305 4.75 -9.85 18.13
N ILE A 306 3.57 -10.25 17.66
CA ILE A 306 2.28 -9.67 18.05
C ILE A 306 1.54 -10.69 18.90
N ASN A 307 1.85 -10.71 20.22
CA ASN A 307 1.41 -11.74 21.17
C ASN A 307 1.19 -11.19 22.59
N ASN A 308 0.76 -9.92 22.69
CA ASN A 308 0.62 -9.19 23.98
C ASN A 308 1.91 -9.24 24.84
N PHE A 309 3.07 -9.07 24.16
CA PHE A 309 4.40 -9.10 24.78
C PHE A 309 4.69 -10.41 25.53
N GLY A 310 4.23 -11.55 24.99
CA GLY A 310 4.53 -12.87 25.51
C GLY A 310 3.57 -13.41 26.57
N LYS A 311 2.37 -12.82 26.73
CA LYS A 311 1.36 -13.40 27.64
C LYS A 311 0.97 -14.80 27.19
N ALA A 312 1.03 -15.78 28.08
CA ALA A 312 0.85 -17.20 27.80
C ALA A 312 -0.51 -17.57 27.17
N GLN A 313 -1.56 -16.85 27.51
CA GLN A 313 -2.93 -17.09 26.99
C GLN A 313 -3.31 -16.14 25.84
N SER A 314 -2.34 -15.47 25.24
CA SER A 314 -2.57 -14.56 24.12
C SER A 314 -2.42 -15.27 22.79
N MET A 315 -3.31 -14.96 21.85
CA MET A 315 -3.13 -15.34 20.45
C MET A 315 -1.85 -14.70 19.91
N SER A 316 -1.09 -15.43 19.11
CA SER A 316 0.07 -14.90 18.41
C SER A 316 -0.28 -14.64 16.93
N LEU A 317 -0.02 -13.42 16.46
CA LEU A 317 -0.31 -12.98 15.09
C LEU A 317 0.94 -12.45 14.38
N GLY A 318 2.11 -12.63 14.99
CA GLY A 318 3.39 -12.30 14.36
C GLY A 318 3.77 -13.25 13.24
N ASP A 319 4.72 -12.83 12.41
CA ASP A 319 5.37 -13.67 11.39
C ASP A 319 6.82 -13.22 11.20
N SER A 320 7.63 -14.12 10.63
CA SER A 320 8.94 -13.82 10.06
C SER A 320 8.87 -14.06 8.57
N THR A 321 8.92 -12.97 7.78
CA THR A 321 8.63 -13.03 6.35
C THR A 321 9.36 -11.90 5.59
N TRP A 322 9.13 -11.83 4.29
CA TRP A 322 9.69 -10.79 3.44
C TRP A 322 8.58 -10.10 2.63
N PHE A 323 8.83 -8.86 2.25
CA PHE A 323 7.96 -8.07 1.39
C PHE A 323 8.79 -7.44 0.28
N ALA A 324 8.16 -7.28 -0.88
CA ALA A 324 8.71 -6.51 -1.98
C ALA A 324 7.63 -5.56 -2.53
N GLY A 325 8.06 -4.43 -3.10
CA GLY A 325 7.12 -3.43 -3.59
C GLY A 325 7.77 -2.21 -4.17
N LEU A 326 7.01 -1.13 -4.19
CA LEU A 326 7.41 0.17 -4.70
C LEU A 326 7.29 1.22 -3.60
N ALA A 327 8.15 2.23 -3.67
CA ALA A 327 8.07 3.41 -2.81
C ALA A 327 8.26 4.68 -3.65
N ILE A 328 7.61 5.74 -3.21
CA ILE A 328 7.78 7.10 -3.73
C ILE A 328 8.10 8.04 -2.56
N GLU A 329 8.86 9.05 -2.85
CA GLU A 329 9.32 10.06 -1.89
C GLU A 329 9.00 11.45 -2.42
N PHE A 330 8.41 12.31 -1.55
CA PHE A 330 7.93 13.64 -1.94
C PHE A 330 7.92 14.63 -0.78
#